data_9fc4c25524809e179c151ed9375217a9
#
_entry.id   9fc4c25524809e179c151ed9375217a9
#
_cell.length_a   1.000
_cell.length_b   1.000
_cell.length_c   1.000
_cell.angle_alpha   90.00
_cell.angle_beta   90.00
_cell.angle_gamma   90.00
#
_symmetry.space_group_name_H-M   'P 1'
#
loop_
_entity.id
_entity.type
_entity.pdbx_description
1 polymer ?
#
loop_
_entity_poly.entity_id
_entity_poly.type
_entity_poly.pdbx_seq_one_letter_code
_entity_poly.pdbx_strand_id
1 'polypeptide(L)'
;MISNIYMPARCIVGRGCVEQSGGIFVSAGKRCLIVTGRSSARLSGALGDAEKALQGAGISYDIFDGIGANPLVSACCAAGKRARDIGAEFILGIGGGSVLDASKAIAIYAADPSLAPMDIYKREYSGTPLPVLLIGTTAGTGSEVTGVAVLTNDETGAKKSISGADCYAAVSFCDYGYNRTMPRKETVSTALDAFAHAVEGFFTPKCGGVLDLYAKKCIPQIYDGLRELAEGGEIDDSLRERLYEGSIYAGLVINTCGTAFPHPLGYVLTENYGIPHGMACAAFFGAFIDRCERFAPEKAAEFAAMTDDIAAVRGTIESLLDLGGVKISRDEAERYALRWQSGTPKNFAASPGGLTQEEAAGILASL
;
A
#
# COMPACT_ATOMS: atom_id res chain seq x y z
N MET A 1 -1.24 -9.64 26.70
CA MET A 1 -0.96 -9.92 25.26
C MET A 1 0.51 -9.60 25.00
N ILE A 2 1.24 -10.42 24.25
CA ILE A 2 2.62 -10.13 23.83
C ILE A 2 2.53 -9.49 22.45
N SER A 3 3.02 -8.26 22.30
CA SER A 3 3.07 -7.54 21.02
C SER A 3 4.51 -7.56 20.49
N ASN A 4 4.67 -7.84 19.21
CA ASN A 4 5.94 -7.76 18.51
C ASN A 4 5.85 -6.69 17.43
N ILE A 5 6.63 -5.63 17.59
CA ILE A 5 6.70 -4.52 16.62
C ILE A 5 8.07 -4.60 15.95
N TYR A 6 8.07 -4.84 14.65
CA TYR A 6 9.27 -4.84 13.84
C TYR A 6 9.09 -3.89 12.65
N MET A 7 9.83 -2.81 12.63
CA MET A 7 9.80 -1.80 11.57
C MET A 7 11.22 -1.22 11.42
N PRO A 8 12.09 -1.91 10.66
CA PRO A 8 13.48 -1.51 10.51
C PRO A 8 13.68 -0.35 9.52
N ALA A 9 12.63 0.05 8.76
CA ALA A 9 12.73 1.12 7.79
C ALA A 9 13.00 2.47 8.48
N ARG A 10 14.04 3.17 8.03
CA ARG A 10 14.28 4.56 8.44
C ARG A 10 13.40 5.49 7.60
N CYS A 11 12.46 6.19 8.22
CA CYS A 11 11.63 7.18 7.53
C CYS A 11 12.14 8.59 7.79
N ILE A 12 12.30 9.37 6.72
CA ILE A 12 12.65 10.79 6.77
C ILE A 12 11.46 11.55 6.23
N VAL A 13 10.76 12.25 7.12
CA VAL A 13 9.47 12.90 6.83
C VAL A 13 9.66 14.41 6.78
N GLY A 14 9.14 15.03 5.73
CA GLY A 14 9.11 16.49 5.57
C GLY A 14 9.57 16.96 4.20
N ARG A 15 9.23 18.20 3.89
CA ARG A 15 9.55 18.81 2.59
C ARG A 15 11.05 18.99 2.39
N GLY A 16 11.50 18.67 1.17
CA GLY A 16 12.92 18.77 0.78
C GLY A 16 13.80 17.70 1.43
N CYS A 17 13.22 16.63 2.01
CA CYS A 17 13.99 15.60 2.68
C CYS A 17 14.92 14.83 1.74
N VAL A 18 14.61 14.71 0.46
CA VAL A 18 15.47 14.08 -0.55
C VAL A 18 16.72 14.91 -0.80
N GLU A 19 16.55 16.20 -1.07
CA GLU A 19 17.67 17.11 -1.36
C GLU A 19 18.64 17.25 -0.18
N GLN A 20 18.14 17.19 1.05
CA GLN A 20 18.92 17.32 2.27
C GLN A 20 19.63 16.02 2.68
N SER A 21 19.43 14.93 1.96
CA SER A 21 19.86 13.59 2.37
C SER A 21 21.02 13.01 1.55
N GLY A 22 21.84 13.84 0.92
CA GLY A 22 22.97 13.39 0.09
C GLY A 22 23.89 12.36 0.77
N GLY A 23 24.16 12.50 2.07
CA GLY A 23 24.97 11.55 2.82
C GLY A 23 24.35 10.15 2.94
N ILE A 24 23.03 10.05 2.86
CA ILE A 24 22.34 8.74 2.90
C ILE A 24 22.56 8.00 1.59
N PHE A 25 22.43 8.69 0.45
CA PHE A 25 22.70 8.10 -0.85
C PHE A 25 24.16 7.62 -0.96
N VAL A 26 25.12 8.40 -0.47
CA VAL A 26 26.55 7.99 -0.40
C VAL A 26 26.73 6.70 0.40
N SER A 27 26.02 6.55 1.51
CA SER A 27 26.09 5.37 2.36
C SER A 27 25.45 4.13 1.72
N ALA A 28 24.53 4.30 0.77
CA ALA A 28 23.87 3.20 0.08
C ALA A 28 24.74 2.58 -1.02
N GLY A 29 25.62 3.36 -1.65
CA GLY A 29 26.52 2.87 -2.70
C GLY A 29 26.90 3.95 -3.71
N LYS A 30 27.62 3.54 -4.75
CA LYS A 30 28.12 4.43 -5.84
C LYS A 30 27.34 4.28 -7.14
N ARG A 31 26.46 3.29 -7.23
CA ARG A 31 25.64 3.03 -8.42
C ARG A 31 24.27 2.53 -8.05
N CYS A 32 23.22 3.12 -8.63
CA CYS A 32 21.87 2.67 -8.36
C CYS A 32 21.06 2.40 -9.63
N LEU A 33 20.02 1.56 -9.50
CA LEU A 33 18.91 1.52 -10.44
C LEU A 33 17.76 2.34 -9.86
N ILE A 34 17.40 3.42 -10.55
CA ILE A 34 16.17 4.15 -10.26
C ILE A 34 15.01 3.39 -10.90
N VAL A 35 13.99 3.08 -10.12
CA VAL A 35 12.78 2.37 -10.57
C VAL A 35 11.61 3.33 -10.49
N THR A 36 10.90 3.51 -11.61
CA THR A 36 9.74 4.42 -11.70
C THR A 36 8.59 3.82 -12.50
N GLY A 37 7.42 4.44 -12.38
CA GLY A 37 6.37 4.37 -13.41
C GLY A 37 6.62 5.39 -14.52
N ARG A 38 5.74 5.38 -15.54
CA ARG A 38 5.94 6.18 -16.76
C ARG A 38 5.95 7.69 -16.55
N SER A 39 5.19 8.24 -15.59
CA SER A 39 4.95 9.68 -15.52
C SER A 39 5.01 10.28 -14.11
N SER A 40 4.49 9.63 -13.08
CA SER A 40 4.29 10.22 -11.75
C SER A 40 5.58 10.77 -11.13
N ALA A 41 6.68 10.03 -11.21
CA ALA A 41 7.96 10.44 -10.65
C ALA A 41 8.52 11.74 -11.29
N ARG A 42 8.27 11.93 -12.61
CA ARG A 42 8.67 13.14 -13.32
C ARG A 42 7.72 14.30 -13.01
N LEU A 43 6.41 14.06 -13.08
CA LEU A 43 5.39 15.09 -12.88
C LEU A 43 5.42 15.66 -11.46
N SER A 44 5.69 14.82 -10.47
CA SER A 44 5.80 15.23 -9.05
C SER A 44 7.05 16.05 -8.75
N GLY A 45 8.08 15.99 -9.62
CA GLY A 45 9.40 16.56 -9.37
C GLY A 45 10.36 15.63 -8.62
N ALA A 46 9.85 14.54 -8.02
CA ALA A 46 10.64 13.63 -7.19
C ALA A 46 11.84 13.02 -7.93
N LEU A 47 11.67 12.65 -9.21
CA LEU A 47 12.78 12.15 -10.01
C LEU A 47 13.87 13.20 -10.20
N GLY A 48 13.50 14.45 -10.51
CA GLY A 48 14.50 15.53 -10.71
C GLY A 48 15.29 15.84 -9.44
N ASP A 49 14.65 15.81 -8.27
CA ASP A 49 15.33 16.03 -7.00
C ASP A 49 16.22 14.86 -6.62
N ALA A 50 15.78 13.62 -6.89
CA ALA A 50 16.61 12.43 -6.73
C ALA A 50 17.85 12.45 -7.66
N GLU A 51 17.68 12.81 -8.94
CA GLU A 51 18.79 12.94 -9.90
C GLU A 51 19.82 13.98 -9.44
N LYS A 52 19.37 15.16 -8.97
CA LYS A 52 20.27 16.17 -8.40
C LYS A 52 21.02 15.65 -7.17
N ALA A 53 20.32 14.98 -6.25
CA ALA A 53 20.93 14.44 -5.05
C ALA A 53 21.99 13.37 -5.37
N LEU A 54 21.70 12.46 -6.30
CA LEU A 54 22.63 11.43 -6.76
C LEU A 54 23.85 12.05 -7.48
N GLN A 55 23.64 13.00 -8.38
CA GLN A 55 24.71 13.70 -9.08
C GLN A 55 25.61 14.48 -8.11
N GLY A 56 25.00 15.19 -7.15
CA GLY A 56 25.74 15.91 -6.11
C GLY A 56 26.55 14.98 -5.20
N ALA A 57 26.12 13.74 -5.04
CA ALA A 57 26.80 12.69 -4.29
C ALA A 57 27.84 11.89 -5.13
N GLY A 58 27.98 12.16 -6.44
CA GLY A 58 28.86 11.44 -7.35
C GLY A 58 28.42 10.01 -7.63
N ILE A 59 27.12 9.72 -7.54
CA ILE A 59 26.54 8.39 -7.72
C ILE A 59 26.04 8.25 -9.16
N SER A 60 26.50 7.21 -9.86
CA SER A 60 26.00 6.86 -11.18
C SER A 60 24.67 6.11 -11.08
N TYR A 61 23.76 6.34 -12.04
CA TYR A 61 22.47 5.68 -12.05
C TYR A 61 22.02 5.32 -13.46
N ASP A 62 21.10 4.38 -13.53
CA ASP A 62 20.28 4.07 -14.69
C ASP A 62 18.81 4.09 -14.29
N ILE A 63 17.90 4.26 -15.24
CA ILE A 63 16.46 4.37 -14.97
C ILE A 63 15.72 3.22 -15.63
N PHE A 64 14.88 2.54 -14.85
CA PHE A 64 13.88 1.59 -15.32
C PHE A 64 12.48 2.17 -15.05
N ASP A 65 11.80 2.62 -16.10
CA ASP A 65 10.49 3.28 -16.04
C ASP A 65 9.32 2.38 -16.47
N GLY A 66 9.56 1.07 -16.48
CA GLY A 66 8.63 0.06 -16.96
C GLY A 66 7.60 -0.44 -15.95
N ILE A 67 7.53 0.11 -14.72
CA ILE A 67 6.57 -0.36 -13.72
C ILE A 67 5.20 0.27 -13.94
N GLY A 68 4.22 -0.58 -14.27
CA GLY A 68 2.81 -0.17 -14.36
C GLY A 68 2.08 -0.18 -13.01
N ALA A 69 0.82 0.25 -13.02
CA ALA A 69 -0.09 -0.05 -11.93
C ALA A 69 -0.24 -1.58 -11.81
N ASN A 70 -0.32 -2.10 -10.57
CA ASN A 70 -0.33 -3.54 -10.31
C ASN A 70 0.90 -4.24 -10.89
N PRO A 71 2.10 -4.11 -10.27
CA PRO A 71 3.37 -4.46 -10.88
C PRO A 71 3.44 -5.95 -11.20
N LEU A 72 3.77 -6.26 -12.46
CA LEU A 72 3.93 -7.62 -12.94
C LEU A 72 5.23 -8.25 -12.41
N VAL A 73 5.17 -9.52 -12.06
CA VAL A 73 6.34 -10.29 -11.61
C VAL A 73 7.44 -10.29 -12.68
N SER A 74 7.08 -10.45 -13.95
CA SER A 74 8.04 -10.43 -15.07
C SER A 74 8.77 -9.09 -15.19
N ALA A 75 8.08 -7.97 -15.01
CA ALA A 75 8.68 -6.64 -15.04
C ALA A 75 9.68 -6.46 -13.89
N CYS A 76 9.34 -6.93 -12.68
CA CYS A 76 10.26 -6.90 -11.55
C CYS A 76 11.51 -7.76 -11.80
N CYS A 77 11.34 -8.95 -12.36
CA CYS A 77 12.44 -9.85 -12.73
C CYS A 77 13.37 -9.19 -13.77
N ALA A 78 12.81 -8.59 -14.82
CA ALA A 78 13.57 -7.89 -15.86
C ALA A 78 14.37 -6.69 -15.28
N ALA A 79 13.76 -5.92 -14.38
CA ALA A 79 14.44 -4.82 -13.69
C ALA A 79 15.54 -5.32 -12.75
N GLY A 80 15.35 -6.46 -12.07
CA GLY A 80 16.38 -7.10 -11.25
C GLY A 80 17.59 -7.55 -12.09
N LYS A 81 17.32 -8.11 -13.28
CA LYS A 81 18.41 -8.38 -14.25
C LYS A 81 19.12 -7.10 -14.66
N ARG A 82 18.38 -6.02 -14.98
CA ARG A 82 18.99 -4.72 -15.32
C ARG A 82 19.87 -4.20 -14.20
N ALA A 83 19.42 -4.31 -12.93
CA ALA A 83 20.22 -3.90 -11.77
C ALA A 83 21.57 -4.64 -11.73
N ARG A 84 21.59 -5.95 -11.97
CA ARG A 84 22.83 -6.73 -12.06
C ARG A 84 23.70 -6.29 -13.24
N ASP A 85 23.12 -6.14 -14.42
CA ASP A 85 23.85 -5.81 -15.65
C ASP A 85 24.63 -4.48 -15.52
N ILE A 86 24.07 -3.52 -14.79
CA ILE A 86 24.74 -2.24 -14.50
C ILE A 86 25.63 -2.27 -13.25
N GLY A 87 25.61 -3.36 -12.47
CA GLY A 87 26.30 -3.46 -11.18
C GLY A 87 25.73 -2.49 -10.14
N ALA A 88 24.40 -2.38 -10.04
CA ALA A 88 23.74 -1.55 -9.02
C ALA A 88 24.07 -2.06 -7.61
N GLU A 89 24.34 -1.14 -6.71
CA GLU A 89 24.62 -1.41 -5.30
C GLU A 89 23.38 -1.18 -4.43
N PHE A 90 22.40 -0.43 -4.93
CA PHE A 90 21.09 -0.22 -4.31
C PHE A 90 20.00 0.08 -5.35
N ILE A 91 18.74 -0.08 -4.92
CA ILE A 91 17.55 0.26 -5.71
C ILE A 91 16.95 1.55 -5.14
N LEU A 92 16.57 2.49 -6.01
CA LEU A 92 15.84 3.70 -5.65
C LEU A 92 14.46 3.70 -6.31
N GLY A 93 13.42 3.35 -5.55
CA GLY A 93 12.03 3.35 -6.03
C GLY A 93 11.40 4.73 -5.87
N ILE A 94 10.88 5.31 -6.96
CA ILE A 94 10.24 6.64 -6.95
C ILE A 94 8.84 6.51 -7.57
N GLY A 95 7.80 6.59 -6.75
CA GLY A 95 6.43 6.46 -7.25
C GLY A 95 5.39 6.17 -6.18
N GLY A 96 4.21 5.73 -6.60
CA GLY A 96 3.19 5.20 -5.71
C GLY A 96 3.46 3.75 -5.29
N GLY A 97 2.58 3.16 -4.49
CA GLY A 97 2.74 1.82 -3.91
C GLY A 97 3.19 0.75 -4.88
N SER A 98 2.69 0.75 -6.12
CA SER A 98 3.10 -0.21 -7.15
C SER A 98 4.59 -0.18 -7.46
N VAL A 99 5.18 1.02 -7.54
CA VAL A 99 6.62 1.20 -7.78
C VAL A 99 7.41 0.85 -6.52
N LEU A 100 6.92 1.26 -5.34
CA LEU A 100 7.58 0.97 -4.08
C LEU A 100 7.64 -0.54 -3.84
N ASP A 101 6.53 -1.26 -4.05
CA ASP A 101 6.47 -2.71 -3.93
C ASP A 101 7.35 -3.44 -4.97
N ALA A 102 7.30 -2.97 -6.23
CA ALA A 102 8.18 -3.50 -7.27
C ALA A 102 9.65 -3.36 -6.89
N SER A 103 10.06 -2.23 -6.31
CA SER A 103 11.45 -1.97 -5.93
C SER A 103 11.98 -2.96 -4.90
N LYS A 104 11.12 -3.40 -3.96
CA LYS A 104 11.45 -4.44 -2.99
C LYS A 104 11.68 -5.79 -3.66
N ALA A 105 10.79 -6.16 -4.60
CA ALA A 105 10.93 -7.40 -5.36
C ALA A 105 12.14 -7.36 -6.30
N ILE A 106 12.42 -6.23 -6.94
CA ILE A 106 13.58 -6.01 -7.82
C ILE A 106 14.88 -6.23 -7.06
N ALA A 107 14.98 -5.76 -5.83
CA ALA A 107 16.14 -5.97 -4.98
C ALA A 107 16.41 -7.47 -4.72
N ILE A 108 15.35 -8.27 -4.53
CA ILE A 108 15.43 -9.72 -4.36
C ILE A 108 15.90 -10.38 -5.67
N TYR A 109 15.29 -10.05 -6.82
CA TYR A 109 15.72 -10.57 -8.11
C TYR A 109 17.15 -10.15 -8.49
N ALA A 110 17.58 -8.97 -8.03
CA ALA A 110 18.96 -8.54 -8.25
C ALA A 110 19.98 -9.40 -7.49
N ALA A 111 19.62 -9.90 -6.31
CA ALA A 111 20.47 -10.72 -5.47
C ALA A 111 20.59 -12.17 -5.98
N ASP A 112 19.53 -12.73 -6.56
CA ASP A 112 19.52 -14.12 -7.03
C ASP A 112 19.27 -14.23 -8.55
N PRO A 113 20.32 -14.40 -9.35
CA PRO A 113 20.17 -14.55 -10.79
C PRO A 113 19.50 -15.86 -11.22
N SER A 114 19.38 -16.84 -10.32
CA SER A 114 18.76 -18.14 -10.61
C SER A 114 17.27 -18.17 -10.26
N LEU A 115 16.76 -17.13 -9.56
CA LEU A 115 15.38 -17.07 -9.11
C LEU A 115 14.44 -16.94 -10.32
N ALA A 116 13.63 -17.98 -10.57
CA ALA A 116 12.60 -17.90 -11.59
C ALA A 116 11.49 -16.91 -11.18
N PRO A 117 10.84 -16.23 -12.16
CA PRO A 117 9.89 -15.16 -11.85
C PRO A 117 8.85 -15.53 -10.78
N MET A 118 8.18 -16.68 -10.91
CA MET A 118 7.12 -17.06 -9.97
C MET A 118 7.64 -17.65 -8.65
N ASP A 119 8.93 -17.99 -8.58
CA ASP A 119 9.51 -18.58 -7.37
C ASP A 119 9.74 -17.57 -6.24
N ILE A 120 9.65 -16.27 -6.52
CA ILE A 120 9.69 -15.22 -5.49
C ILE A 120 8.63 -15.47 -4.40
N TYR A 121 7.50 -16.08 -4.73
CA TYR A 121 6.44 -16.40 -3.77
C TYR A 121 6.78 -17.58 -2.86
N LYS A 122 7.78 -18.39 -3.18
CA LYS A 122 8.28 -19.48 -2.32
C LYS A 122 9.16 -18.92 -1.20
N ARG A 123 9.72 -17.73 -1.40
CA ARG A 123 10.64 -17.05 -0.46
C ARG A 123 11.90 -17.89 -0.19
N GLU A 124 12.30 -18.65 -1.17
CA GLU A 124 13.50 -19.48 -1.19
C GLU A 124 14.46 -18.93 -2.24
N TYR A 125 15.15 -17.85 -1.92
CA TYR A 125 16.14 -17.22 -2.79
C TYR A 125 17.48 -17.11 -2.07
N SER A 126 18.55 -17.11 -2.84
CA SER A 126 19.92 -16.98 -2.37
C SER A 126 20.38 -15.51 -2.38
N GLY A 127 21.41 -15.23 -1.58
CA GLY A 127 22.00 -13.90 -1.53
C GLY A 127 21.25 -12.95 -0.62
N THR A 128 21.82 -11.77 -0.42
CA THR A 128 21.23 -10.66 0.36
C THR A 128 20.66 -9.65 -0.62
N PRO A 129 19.35 -9.33 -0.55
CA PRO A 129 18.75 -8.30 -1.38
C PRO A 129 19.50 -6.97 -1.30
N LEU A 130 19.56 -6.25 -2.41
CA LEU A 130 20.16 -4.93 -2.44
C LEU A 130 19.41 -3.99 -1.48
N PRO A 131 20.09 -3.02 -0.85
CA PRO A 131 19.40 -1.97 -0.09
C PRO A 131 18.36 -1.27 -0.98
N VAL A 132 17.15 -1.06 -0.44
CA VAL A 132 16.07 -0.35 -1.12
C VAL A 132 15.88 1.01 -0.47
N LEU A 133 15.94 2.06 -1.26
CA LEU A 133 15.56 3.41 -0.88
C LEU A 133 14.25 3.76 -1.61
N LEU A 134 13.30 4.39 -0.92
CA LEU A 134 11.99 4.70 -1.47
C LEU A 134 11.68 6.20 -1.39
N ILE A 135 11.05 6.74 -2.43
CA ILE A 135 10.46 8.08 -2.45
C ILE A 135 8.99 7.93 -2.84
N GLY A 136 8.09 8.08 -1.87
CA GLY A 136 6.64 7.97 -2.08
C GLY A 136 6.07 9.19 -2.78
N THR A 137 5.18 8.96 -3.77
CA THR A 137 4.46 10.04 -4.48
C THR A 137 2.95 9.96 -4.31
N THR A 138 2.45 9.03 -3.49
CA THR A 138 1.02 8.86 -3.17
C THR A 138 0.82 8.72 -1.67
N ALA A 139 -0.37 9.04 -1.19
CA ALA A 139 -0.74 9.02 0.23
C ALA A 139 -1.78 7.92 0.50
N GLY A 140 -1.36 6.65 0.53
CA GLY A 140 -2.34 5.56 0.68
C GLY A 140 -1.77 4.25 1.18
N THR A 141 -0.85 3.66 0.44
CA THR A 141 -0.43 2.26 0.66
C THR A 141 0.42 2.03 1.89
N GLY A 142 1.14 3.07 2.38
CA GLY A 142 2.11 2.91 3.47
C GLY A 142 3.25 1.95 3.15
N SER A 143 3.53 1.71 1.85
CA SER A 143 4.61 0.80 1.44
C SER A 143 5.98 1.26 1.93
N GLU A 144 6.13 2.54 2.24
CA GLU A 144 7.32 3.17 2.83
C GLU A 144 7.75 2.50 4.15
N VAL A 145 6.78 2.02 4.93
CA VAL A 145 7.00 1.51 6.29
C VAL A 145 6.64 0.03 6.46
N THR A 146 6.25 -0.65 5.37
CA THR A 146 5.81 -2.05 5.45
C THR A 146 6.82 -3.01 4.87
N GLY A 147 6.94 -4.20 5.50
CA GLY A 147 7.71 -5.33 4.98
C GLY A 147 6.88 -6.24 4.08
N VAL A 148 6.09 -5.64 3.18
CA VAL A 148 5.21 -6.33 2.22
C VAL A 148 5.40 -5.72 0.84
N ALA A 149 5.28 -6.55 -0.20
CA ALA A 149 5.15 -6.10 -1.57
C ALA A 149 4.07 -6.92 -2.28
N VAL A 150 3.10 -6.23 -2.90
CA VAL A 150 2.00 -6.86 -3.65
C VAL A 150 2.36 -6.85 -5.14
N LEU A 151 2.45 -8.04 -5.71
CA LEU A 151 2.79 -8.24 -7.11
C LEU A 151 1.64 -8.91 -7.85
N THR A 152 1.59 -8.75 -9.15
CA THR A 152 0.59 -9.37 -10.02
C THR A 152 1.23 -10.54 -10.77
N ASN A 153 0.61 -11.71 -10.66
CA ASN A 153 0.99 -12.88 -11.42
C ASN A 153 0.68 -12.67 -12.91
N ASP A 154 1.67 -12.79 -13.78
CA ASP A 154 1.54 -12.53 -15.21
C ASP A 154 0.56 -13.49 -15.92
N GLU A 155 0.43 -14.71 -15.43
CA GLU A 155 -0.39 -15.75 -16.06
C GLU A 155 -1.86 -15.65 -15.66
N THR A 156 -2.12 -15.34 -14.40
CA THR A 156 -3.47 -15.38 -13.81
C THR A 156 -4.09 -14.00 -13.61
N GLY A 157 -3.30 -12.92 -13.67
CA GLY A 157 -3.72 -11.58 -13.29
C GLY A 157 -3.96 -11.40 -11.78
N ALA A 158 -3.82 -12.46 -11.00
CA ALA A 158 -4.11 -12.43 -9.57
C ALA A 158 -3.01 -11.71 -8.78
N LYS A 159 -3.43 -10.88 -7.84
CA LYS A 159 -2.53 -10.22 -6.89
C LYS A 159 -2.11 -11.17 -5.78
N LYS A 160 -0.82 -11.19 -5.48
CA LYS A 160 -0.26 -11.94 -4.37
C LYS A 160 0.89 -11.18 -3.72
N SER A 161 0.93 -11.20 -2.40
CA SER A 161 1.99 -10.53 -1.64
C SER A 161 3.16 -11.45 -1.32
N ILE A 162 4.36 -10.86 -1.32
CA ILE A 162 5.53 -11.36 -0.60
C ILE A 162 5.70 -10.50 0.66
N SER A 163 6.25 -11.07 1.74
CA SER A 163 6.43 -10.35 3.00
C SER A 163 7.61 -10.90 3.80
N GLY A 164 8.29 -10.07 4.54
CA GLY A 164 9.38 -10.48 5.42
C GLY A 164 10.40 -9.37 5.63
N ALA A 165 11.49 -9.70 6.32
CA ALA A 165 12.56 -8.75 6.61
C ALA A 165 13.16 -8.14 5.34
N ASP A 166 13.28 -8.94 4.28
CA ASP A 166 13.87 -8.55 3.00
C ASP A 166 12.95 -7.63 2.14
N CYS A 167 11.71 -7.42 2.58
CA CYS A 167 10.77 -6.52 1.93
C CYS A 167 10.71 -5.12 2.56
N TYR A 168 11.53 -4.83 3.58
CA TYR A 168 11.61 -3.47 4.11
C TYR A 168 12.59 -2.61 3.31
N ALA A 169 12.22 -1.34 3.15
CA ALA A 169 13.18 -0.34 2.70
C ALA A 169 14.22 -0.08 3.79
N ALA A 170 15.46 0.16 3.40
CA ALA A 170 16.48 0.67 4.30
C ALA A 170 16.17 2.12 4.71
N VAL A 171 15.74 2.93 3.74
CA VAL A 171 15.32 4.32 3.96
C VAL A 171 14.13 4.65 3.07
N SER A 172 13.16 5.37 3.64
CA SER A 172 12.02 5.94 2.91
C SER A 172 11.98 7.46 3.11
N PHE A 173 11.93 8.19 2.02
CA PHE A 173 11.77 9.65 1.99
C PHE A 173 10.31 9.98 1.77
N CYS A 174 9.71 10.66 2.74
CA CYS A 174 8.30 10.92 2.83
C CYS A 174 8.04 12.44 2.72
N ASP A 175 8.07 12.95 1.49
CA ASP A 175 7.79 14.35 1.17
C ASP A 175 6.41 14.49 0.53
N TYR A 176 5.46 15.05 1.26
CA TYR A 176 4.10 15.28 0.75
C TYR A 176 4.05 16.26 -0.44
N GLY A 177 5.09 17.07 -0.65
CA GLY A 177 5.21 17.94 -1.82
C GLY A 177 5.12 17.17 -3.13
N TYR A 178 5.56 15.91 -3.17
CA TYR A 178 5.47 15.06 -4.35
C TYR A 178 4.06 14.55 -4.67
N ASN A 179 3.09 14.77 -3.78
CA ASN A 179 1.68 14.41 -4.00
C ASN A 179 0.88 15.54 -4.66
N ARG A 180 1.45 16.73 -4.85
CA ARG A 180 0.75 17.92 -5.36
C ARG A 180 0.14 17.73 -6.74
N THR A 181 0.78 16.95 -7.59
CA THR A 181 0.32 16.68 -8.96
C THR A 181 -0.66 15.50 -9.05
N MET A 182 -0.96 14.86 -7.93
CA MET A 182 -1.88 13.73 -7.89
C MET A 182 -3.32 14.21 -8.17
N PRO A 183 -4.01 13.64 -9.19
CA PRO A 183 -5.39 14.00 -9.51
C PRO A 183 -6.34 13.71 -8.34
N ARG A 184 -7.48 14.43 -8.28
CA ARG A 184 -8.49 14.23 -7.24
C ARG A 184 -8.93 12.77 -7.11
N LYS A 185 -9.20 12.08 -8.24
CA LYS A 185 -9.62 10.67 -8.23
C LYS A 185 -8.59 9.77 -7.54
N GLU A 186 -7.32 9.97 -7.80
CA GLU A 186 -6.23 9.23 -7.15
C GLU A 186 -6.09 9.62 -5.68
N THR A 187 -6.24 10.92 -5.35
CA THR A 187 -6.20 11.39 -3.95
C THR A 187 -7.32 10.73 -3.13
N VAL A 188 -8.55 10.72 -3.65
CA VAL A 188 -9.69 10.05 -3.00
C VAL A 188 -9.43 8.54 -2.85
N SER A 189 -9.01 7.88 -3.92
CA SER A 189 -8.77 6.43 -3.86
C SER A 189 -7.69 6.08 -2.85
N THR A 190 -6.56 6.81 -2.83
CA THR A 190 -5.47 6.53 -1.89
C THR A 190 -5.83 6.90 -0.44
N ALA A 191 -6.62 7.95 -0.23
CA ALA A 191 -7.12 8.28 1.11
C ALA A 191 -8.09 7.21 1.64
N LEU A 192 -8.97 6.67 0.79
CA LEU A 192 -9.84 5.54 1.14
C LEU A 192 -9.02 4.28 1.45
N ASP A 193 -7.93 4.02 0.72
CA ASP A 193 -7.02 2.90 0.98
C ASP A 193 -6.34 3.04 2.35
N ALA A 194 -5.78 4.22 2.64
CA ALA A 194 -5.19 4.51 3.94
C ALA A 194 -6.20 4.38 5.09
N PHE A 195 -7.44 4.83 4.88
CA PHE A 195 -8.51 4.68 5.86
C PHE A 195 -8.88 3.22 6.08
N ALA A 196 -9.02 2.44 5.00
CA ALA A 196 -9.26 1.00 5.08
C ALA A 196 -8.13 0.29 5.84
N HIS A 197 -6.88 0.60 5.55
CA HIS A 197 -5.71 0.09 6.28
C HIS A 197 -5.81 0.36 7.78
N ALA A 198 -6.08 1.62 8.15
CA ALA A 198 -6.17 2.03 9.55
C ALA A 198 -7.32 1.32 10.28
N VAL A 199 -8.52 1.32 9.68
CA VAL A 199 -9.73 0.76 10.29
C VAL A 199 -9.68 -0.77 10.32
N GLU A 200 -9.35 -1.42 9.21
CA GLU A 200 -9.23 -2.87 9.18
C GLU A 200 -8.19 -3.35 10.20
N GLY A 201 -7.00 -2.74 10.19
CA GLY A 201 -5.94 -3.08 11.13
C GLY A 201 -6.35 -2.86 12.58
N PHE A 202 -7.06 -1.78 12.91
CA PHE A 202 -7.59 -1.50 14.24
C PHE A 202 -8.51 -2.62 14.75
N PHE A 203 -9.37 -3.16 13.89
CA PHE A 203 -10.31 -4.21 14.28
C PHE A 203 -9.72 -5.63 14.28
N THR A 204 -8.49 -5.84 13.77
CA THR A 204 -7.89 -7.17 13.85
C THR A 204 -7.60 -7.58 15.30
N PRO A 205 -7.58 -8.90 15.62
CA PRO A 205 -7.26 -9.37 16.96
C PRO A 205 -5.83 -9.04 17.42
N LYS A 206 -4.94 -8.69 16.50
CA LYS A 206 -3.56 -8.33 16.81
C LYS A 206 -3.43 -6.89 17.32
N CYS A 207 -4.38 -6.03 16.99
CA CYS A 207 -4.37 -4.64 17.41
C CYS A 207 -4.85 -4.53 18.85
N GLY A 208 -4.07 -3.86 19.68
CA GLY A 208 -4.36 -3.63 21.10
C GLY A 208 -3.13 -3.09 21.84
N GLY A 209 -3.35 -2.42 22.94
CA GLY A 209 -2.29 -1.83 23.76
C GLY A 209 -1.49 -0.76 22.99
N VAL A 210 -0.17 -0.93 22.90
CA VAL A 210 0.71 0.04 22.22
C VAL A 210 0.42 0.15 20.71
N LEU A 211 -0.14 -0.88 20.10
CA LEU A 211 -0.44 -0.90 18.66
C LEU A 211 -1.66 -0.04 18.29
N ASP A 212 -2.55 0.20 19.25
CA ASP A 212 -3.70 1.09 19.05
C ASP A 212 -3.30 2.55 18.81
N LEU A 213 -2.12 2.96 19.27
CA LEU A 213 -1.69 4.37 19.21
C LEU A 213 -1.67 4.89 17.77
N TYR A 214 -1.16 4.09 16.84
CA TYR A 214 -1.10 4.51 15.43
C TYR A 214 -2.49 4.60 14.80
N ALA A 215 -3.35 3.61 15.05
CA ALA A 215 -4.73 3.61 14.57
C ALA A 215 -5.53 4.78 15.14
N LYS A 216 -5.46 5.01 16.46
CA LYS A 216 -6.12 6.12 17.15
C LYS A 216 -5.64 7.50 16.67
N LYS A 217 -4.41 7.59 16.21
CA LYS A 217 -3.87 8.84 15.62
C LYS A 217 -4.37 9.02 14.19
N CYS A 218 -4.30 8.00 13.34
CA CYS A 218 -4.55 8.20 11.92
C CYS A 218 -6.03 8.07 11.52
N ILE A 219 -6.85 7.30 12.21
CA ILE A 219 -8.28 7.17 11.87
C ILE A 219 -8.99 8.52 11.82
N PRO A 220 -9.01 9.34 12.90
CA PRO A 220 -9.64 10.65 12.84
C PRO A 220 -8.99 11.57 11.83
N GLN A 221 -7.65 11.56 11.74
CA GLN A 221 -6.91 12.43 10.83
C GLN A 221 -7.25 12.17 9.35
N ILE A 222 -7.34 10.88 8.95
CA ILE A 222 -7.70 10.51 7.57
C ILE A 222 -9.20 10.76 7.34
N TYR A 223 -10.05 10.47 8.32
CA TYR A 223 -11.49 10.69 8.22
C TYR A 223 -11.83 12.17 8.00
N ASP A 224 -11.21 13.07 8.73
CA ASP A 224 -11.35 14.52 8.51
C ASP A 224 -10.97 14.90 7.08
N GLY A 225 -9.88 14.33 6.55
CA GLY A 225 -9.48 14.54 5.16
C GLY A 225 -10.49 13.98 4.16
N LEU A 226 -11.10 12.81 4.43
CA LEU A 226 -12.16 12.23 3.59
C LEU A 226 -13.42 13.10 3.59
N ARG A 227 -13.79 13.69 4.71
CA ARG A 227 -14.91 14.66 4.80
C ARG A 227 -14.66 15.88 3.92
N GLU A 228 -13.48 16.49 4.00
CA GLU A 228 -13.12 17.63 3.14
C GLU A 228 -13.12 17.24 1.65
N LEU A 229 -12.68 16.03 1.32
CA LEU A 229 -12.78 15.51 -0.02
C LEU A 229 -14.24 15.30 -0.45
N ALA A 230 -15.12 14.81 0.42
CA ALA A 230 -16.55 14.61 0.13
C ALA A 230 -17.28 15.94 -0.11
N GLU A 231 -16.92 17.00 0.62
CA GLU A 231 -17.44 18.35 0.43
C GLU A 231 -17.02 19.01 -0.89
N GLY A 232 -16.08 18.42 -1.61
CA GLY A 232 -15.66 18.90 -2.94
C GLY A 232 -14.69 20.07 -2.93
N GLY A 233 -14.11 20.44 -1.76
CA GLY A 233 -13.16 21.53 -1.59
C GLY A 233 -11.85 21.37 -2.36
N GLU A 234 -11.02 22.41 -2.35
CA GLU A 234 -9.69 22.40 -2.92
C GLU A 234 -8.77 21.44 -2.15
N ILE A 235 -7.94 20.70 -2.87
CA ILE A 235 -6.93 19.82 -2.27
C ILE A 235 -5.64 20.62 -2.09
N ASP A 236 -5.56 21.36 -1.01
CA ASP A 236 -4.41 22.19 -0.67
C ASP A 236 -3.25 21.38 -0.06
N ASP A 237 -2.15 22.05 0.22
CA ASP A 237 -0.96 21.44 0.82
C ASP A 237 -1.24 20.87 2.22
N SER A 238 -2.09 21.52 3.01
CA SER A 238 -2.43 21.09 4.37
C SER A 238 -3.19 19.76 4.35
N LEU A 239 -4.18 19.63 3.46
CA LEU A 239 -4.92 18.38 3.28
C LEU A 239 -3.98 17.26 2.78
N ARG A 240 -3.09 17.56 1.82
CA ARG A 240 -2.12 16.58 1.31
C ARG A 240 -1.15 16.12 2.39
N GLU A 241 -0.63 17.02 3.22
CA GLU A 241 0.24 16.69 4.35
C GLU A 241 -0.47 15.78 5.34
N ARG A 242 -1.69 16.14 5.76
CA ARG A 242 -2.48 15.33 6.69
C ARG A 242 -2.77 13.93 6.17
N LEU A 243 -3.18 13.80 4.89
CA LEU A 243 -3.44 12.51 4.27
C LEU A 243 -2.15 11.68 4.14
N TYR A 244 -1.03 12.31 3.78
CA TYR A 244 0.24 11.59 3.64
C TYR A 244 0.76 11.10 5.00
N GLU A 245 0.77 11.97 6.01
CA GLU A 245 1.12 11.58 7.37
C GLU A 245 0.21 10.46 7.88
N GLY A 246 -1.11 10.61 7.67
CA GLY A 246 -2.09 9.58 8.02
C GLY A 246 -1.81 8.24 7.34
N SER A 247 -1.40 8.25 6.06
CA SER A 247 -1.06 7.02 5.33
C SER A 247 0.19 6.32 5.87
N ILE A 248 1.18 7.07 6.37
CA ILE A 248 2.35 6.49 7.04
C ILE A 248 1.93 5.78 8.33
N TYR A 249 1.10 6.43 9.18
CA TYR A 249 0.59 5.78 10.39
C TYR A 249 -0.28 4.56 10.06
N ALA A 250 -1.13 4.62 9.04
CA ALA A 250 -1.92 3.49 8.57
C ALA A 250 -1.03 2.33 8.10
N GLY A 251 0.07 2.65 7.42
CA GLY A 251 1.11 1.68 7.06
C GLY A 251 1.73 1.00 8.28
N LEU A 252 2.03 1.74 9.35
CA LEU A 252 2.52 1.17 10.61
C LEU A 252 1.47 0.26 11.27
N VAL A 253 0.19 0.60 11.16
CA VAL A 253 -0.91 -0.27 11.65
C VAL A 253 -0.90 -1.60 10.91
N ILE A 254 -0.98 -1.60 9.58
CA ILE A 254 -1.05 -2.85 8.81
C ILE A 254 0.25 -3.64 8.84
N ASN A 255 1.39 -2.99 8.99
CA ASN A 255 2.68 -3.67 9.12
C ASN A 255 2.69 -4.67 10.27
N THR A 256 1.98 -4.37 11.35
CA THR A 256 1.93 -5.20 12.54
C THR A 256 0.63 -5.97 12.67
N CYS A 257 -0.49 -5.31 12.43
CA CYS A 257 -1.83 -5.87 12.63
C CYS A 257 -2.36 -6.60 11.39
N GLY A 258 -1.91 -6.22 10.19
CA GLY A 258 -2.45 -6.70 8.91
C GLY A 258 -3.78 -6.02 8.56
N THR A 259 -4.46 -6.56 7.55
CA THR A 259 -5.77 -6.11 7.09
C THR A 259 -6.84 -7.18 7.29
N ALA A 260 -8.11 -6.84 7.05
CA ALA A 260 -9.27 -7.72 7.16
C ALA A 260 -9.86 -8.05 5.78
N PHE A 261 -11.11 -8.54 5.72
CA PHE A 261 -11.71 -9.03 4.48
C PHE A 261 -11.97 -7.96 3.38
N PRO A 262 -12.14 -6.67 3.65
CA PRO A 262 -12.30 -5.69 2.57
C PRO A 262 -11.18 -5.76 1.53
N HIS A 263 -9.93 -5.95 1.94
CA HIS A 263 -8.79 -6.04 1.04
C HIS A 263 -8.85 -7.23 0.06
N PRO A 264 -8.99 -8.51 0.48
CA PRO A 264 -9.09 -9.62 -0.47
C PRO A 264 -10.37 -9.55 -1.34
N LEU A 265 -11.47 -8.97 -0.86
CA LEU A 265 -12.66 -8.71 -1.69
C LEU A 265 -12.39 -7.57 -2.68
N GLY A 266 -11.70 -6.51 -2.27
CA GLY A 266 -11.28 -5.40 -3.13
C GLY A 266 -10.38 -5.83 -4.28
N TYR A 267 -9.55 -6.87 -4.10
CA TYR A 267 -8.77 -7.42 -5.21
C TYR A 267 -9.67 -7.93 -6.34
N VAL A 268 -10.83 -8.53 -6.04
CA VAL A 268 -11.78 -8.98 -7.06
C VAL A 268 -12.22 -7.81 -7.95
N LEU A 269 -12.55 -6.66 -7.35
CA LEU A 269 -12.95 -5.46 -8.10
C LEU A 269 -11.79 -4.86 -8.90
N THR A 270 -10.61 -4.82 -8.31
CA THR A 270 -9.42 -4.27 -8.98
C THR A 270 -9.00 -5.14 -10.17
N GLU A 271 -8.98 -6.45 -10.02
CA GLU A 271 -8.51 -7.41 -11.01
C GLU A 271 -9.49 -7.57 -12.18
N ASN A 272 -10.79 -7.59 -11.92
CA ASN A 272 -11.80 -7.93 -12.93
C ASN A 272 -12.52 -6.72 -13.51
N TYR A 273 -12.60 -5.60 -12.79
CA TYR A 273 -13.34 -4.41 -13.20
C TYR A 273 -12.48 -3.15 -13.30
N GLY A 274 -11.19 -3.23 -12.98
CA GLY A 274 -10.28 -2.09 -13.05
C GLY A 274 -10.58 -0.96 -12.05
N ILE A 275 -11.34 -1.24 -11.00
CA ILE A 275 -11.65 -0.25 -9.95
C ILE A 275 -10.36 0.09 -9.21
N PRO A 276 -10.04 1.37 -8.98
CA PRO A 276 -8.89 1.79 -8.17
C PRO A 276 -8.90 1.13 -6.80
N HIS A 277 -7.73 0.66 -6.34
CA HIS A 277 -7.65 -0.26 -5.20
C HIS A 277 -8.32 0.23 -3.93
N GLY A 278 -8.07 1.48 -3.52
CA GLY A 278 -8.69 2.03 -2.31
C GLY A 278 -10.21 2.14 -2.42
N MET A 279 -10.75 2.50 -3.58
CA MET A 279 -12.20 2.47 -3.83
C MET A 279 -12.75 1.05 -3.78
N ALA A 280 -12.00 0.09 -4.33
CA ALA A 280 -12.37 -1.32 -4.31
C ALA A 280 -12.44 -1.89 -2.89
N CYS A 281 -11.50 -1.53 -2.01
CA CYS A 281 -11.54 -1.92 -0.59
C CYS A 281 -12.69 -1.21 0.13
N ALA A 282 -12.85 0.09 -0.08
CA ALA A 282 -13.88 0.91 0.57
C ALA A 282 -15.31 0.49 0.18
N ALA A 283 -15.52 -0.13 -0.99
CA ALA A 283 -16.82 -0.67 -1.40
C ALA A 283 -17.40 -1.69 -0.40
N PHE A 284 -16.55 -2.35 0.37
CA PHE A 284 -16.95 -3.34 1.37
C PHE A 284 -16.95 -2.80 2.80
N PHE A 285 -16.73 -1.50 2.98
CA PHE A 285 -16.66 -0.87 4.30
C PHE A 285 -17.96 -1.03 5.09
N GLY A 286 -19.12 -0.85 4.45
CA GLY A 286 -20.42 -1.05 5.09
C GLY A 286 -20.56 -2.44 5.70
N ALA A 287 -20.33 -3.48 4.92
CA ALA A 287 -20.38 -4.87 5.38
C ALA A 287 -19.33 -5.17 6.47
N PHE A 288 -18.16 -4.50 6.40
CA PHE A 288 -17.11 -4.64 7.40
C PHE A 288 -17.54 -4.06 8.74
N ILE A 289 -18.08 -2.85 8.74
CA ILE A 289 -18.54 -2.17 9.96
C ILE A 289 -19.73 -2.91 10.61
N ASP A 290 -20.68 -3.45 9.83
CA ASP A 290 -21.77 -4.27 10.39
C ASP A 290 -21.22 -5.46 11.19
N ARG A 291 -20.15 -6.08 10.71
CA ARG A 291 -19.48 -7.16 11.46
C ARG A 291 -18.75 -6.64 12.69
N CYS A 292 -18.12 -5.48 12.59
CA CYS A 292 -17.44 -4.85 13.74
C CYS A 292 -18.43 -4.54 14.86
N GLU A 293 -19.58 -3.96 14.55
CA GLU A 293 -20.64 -3.70 15.54
C GLU A 293 -21.15 -4.99 16.19
N ARG A 294 -21.30 -6.06 15.42
CA ARG A 294 -21.80 -7.35 15.89
C ARG A 294 -20.78 -8.13 16.72
N PHE A 295 -19.52 -8.19 16.31
CA PHE A 295 -18.52 -9.11 16.86
C PHE A 295 -17.42 -8.44 17.67
N ALA A 296 -17.33 -7.09 17.62
CA ALA A 296 -16.38 -6.28 18.36
C ALA A 296 -17.01 -4.97 18.85
N PRO A 297 -18.17 -4.99 19.55
CA PRO A 297 -18.95 -3.81 19.86
C PRO A 297 -18.19 -2.77 20.68
N GLU A 298 -17.28 -3.17 21.57
CA GLU A 298 -16.46 -2.22 22.35
C GLU A 298 -15.52 -1.42 21.45
N LYS A 299 -14.84 -2.10 20.49
CA LYS A 299 -14.01 -1.40 19.50
C LYS A 299 -14.83 -0.57 18.53
N ALA A 300 -16.04 -0.99 18.18
CA ALA A 300 -16.94 -0.23 17.34
C ALA A 300 -17.38 1.07 18.04
N ALA A 301 -17.68 1.02 19.33
CA ALA A 301 -17.96 2.22 20.13
C ALA A 301 -16.73 3.16 20.23
N GLU A 302 -15.53 2.60 20.38
CA GLU A 302 -14.30 3.37 20.39
C GLU A 302 -14.02 4.02 19.02
N PHE A 303 -14.27 3.30 17.93
CA PHE A 303 -14.17 3.82 16.56
C PHE A 303 -15.16 4.99 16.32
N ALA A 304 -16.43 4.82 16.73
CA ALA A 304 -17.43 5.88 16.64
C ALA A 304 -17.00 7.14 17.41
N ALA A 305 -16.43 6.97 18.60
CA ALA A 305 -15.92 8.09 19.40
C ALA A 305 -14.73 8.84 18.75
N MET A 306 -14.02 8.21 17.83
CA MET A 306 -12.91 8.83 17.07
C MET A 306 -13.37 9.55 15.78
N THR A 307 -14.59 9.26 15.28
CA THR A 307 -15.02 9.65 13.93
C THR A 307 -16.40 10.33 13.86
N ASP A 308 -16.97 10.80 14.93
CA ASP A 308 -18.34 11.33 15.14
C ASP A 308 -19.37 10.20 15.36
N ASP A 309 -19.82 9.52 14.30
CA ASP A 309 -20.66 8.33 14.37
C ASP A 309 -20.49 7.44 13.13
N ILE A 310 -20.92 6.19 13.24
CA ILE A 310 -20.77 5.19 12.19
C ILE A 310 -21.60 5.54 10.94
N ALA A 311 -22.79 6.12 11.11
CA ALA A 311 -23.63 6.46 9.96
C ALA A 311 -23.03 7.62 9.15
N ALA A 312 -22.45 8.61 9.81
CA ALA A 312 -21.75 9.70 9.16
C ALA A 312 -20.52 9.19 8.38
N VAL A 313 -19.73 8.27 8.96
CA VAL A 313 -18.60 7.64 8.26
C VAL A 313 -19.05 6.90 7.01
N ARG A 314 -20.12 6.08 7.11
CA ARG A 314 -20.70 5.38 5.95
C ARG A 314 -21.10 6.36 4.85
N GLY A 315 -21.87 7.39 5.19
CA GLY A 315 -22.32 8.40 4.23
C GLY A 315 -21.15 9.11 3.53
N THR A 316 -20.10 9.45 4.28
CA THR A 316 -18.88 10.05 3.72
C THR A 316 -18.22 9.12 2.71
N ILE A 317 -18.00 7.85 3.06
CA ILE A 317 -17.37 6.88 2.18
C ILE A 317 -18.22 6.65 0.93
N GLU A 318 -19.53 6.41 1.09
CA GLU A 318 -20.46 6.19 -0.02
C GLU A 318 -20.47 7.36 -1.01
N SER A 319 -20.41 8.61 -0.51
CA SER A 319 -20.36 9.80 -1.37
C SER A 319 -19.07 9.93 -2.20
N LEU A 320 -17.99 9.28 -1.77
CA LEU A 320 -16.69 9.28 -2.44
C LEU A 320 -16.49 8.08 -3.39
N LEU A 321 -17.36 7.06 -3.31
CA LEU A 321 -17.23 5.87 -4.14
C LEU A 321 -17.64 6.13 -5.59
N ASP A 322 -16.75 5.74 -6.50
CA ASP A 322 -17.03 5.66 -7.93
C ASP A 322 -16.69 4.25 -8.43
N LEU A 323 -17.67 3.38 -8.42
CA LEU A 323 -17.55 2.00 -8.87
C LEU A 323 -17.93 1.80 -10.33
N GLY A 324 -18.19 2.88 -11.08
CA GLY A 324 -18.55 2.80 -12.51
C GLY A 324 -19.82 1.99 -12.81
N GLY A 325 -20.71 1.84 -11.82
CA GLY A 325 -21.94 1.05 -11.98
C GLY A 325 -21.72 -0.47 -11.96
N VAL A 326 -20.57 -0.95 -11.44
CA VAL A 326 -20.29 -2.39 -11.27
C VAL A 326 -21.38 -3.04 -10.44
N LYS A 327 -21.88 -4.18 -10.95
CA LYS A 327 -22.79 -5.10 -10.24
C LYS A 327 -22.26 -6.50 -10.42
N ILE A 328 -22.31 -7.28 -9.35
CA ILE A 328 -21.81 -8.66 -9.35
C ILE A 328 -23.03 -9.58 -9.14
N SER A 329 -23.33 -10.42 -10.12
CA SER A 329 -24.38 -11.43 -9.99
C SER A 329 -23.96 -12.50 -8.96
N ARG A 330 -24.95 -13.22 -8.42
CA ARG A 330 -24.70 -14.31 -7.48
C ARG A 330 -23.74 -15.36 -8.05
N ASP A 331 -23.95 -15.75 -9.30
CA ASP A 331 -23.11 -16.75 -9.98
C ASP A 331 -21.67 -16.28 -10.17
N GLU A 332 -21.48 -14.97 -10.45
CA GLU A 332 -20.14 -14.39 -10.53
C GLU A 332 -19.45 -14.33 -9.17
N ALA A 333 -20.18 -13.92 -8.14
CA ALA A 333 -19.68 -13.87 -6.78
C ALA A 333 -19.21 -15.25 -6.29
N GLU A 334 -19.99 -16.30 -6.58
CA GLU A 334 -19.62 -17.68 -6.25
C GLU A 334 -18.38 -18.13 -7.01
N ARG A 335 -18.25 -17.80 -8.31
CA ARG A 335 -17.04 -18.09 -9.08
C ARG A 335 -15.81 -17.37 -8.51
N TYR A 336 -15.94 -16.09 -8.16
CA TYR A 336 -14.81 -15.36 -7.55
C TYR A 336 -14.43 -15.94 -6.20
N ALA A 337 -15.40 -16.40 -5.41
CA ALA A 337 -15.14 -16.99 -4.11
C ALA A 337 -14.42 -18.34 -4.18
N LEU A 338 -14.42 -19.05 -5.33
CA LEU A 338 -13.64 -20.27 -5.52
C LEU A 338 -12.13 -20.08 -5.31
N ARG A 339 -11.62 -18.85 -5.44
CA ARG A 339 -10.21 -18.53 -5.16
C ARG A 339 -9.81 -18.83 -3.71
N TRP A 340 -10.76 -18.91 -2.81
CA TRP A 340 -10.55 -19.19 -1.37
C TRP A 340 -10.90 -20.61 -0.95
N GLN A 341 -11.25 -21.49 -1.88
CA GLN A 341 -11.66 -22.88 -1.58
C GLN A 341 -10.52 -23.74 -0.99
N SER A 342 -9.26 -23.40 -1.30
CA SER A 342 -8.10 -24.17 -0.80
C SER A 342 -7.65 -23.80 0.61
N GLY A 343 -8.30 -22.84 1.25
CA GLY A 343 -8.01 -22.42 2.61
C GLY A 343 -8.51 -21.00 2.91
N THR A 344 -8.84 -20.77 4.17
CA THR A 344 -9.30 -19.46 4.64
C THR A 344 -8.15 -18.45 4.62
N PRO A 345 -8.27 -17.32 3.88
CA PRO A 345 -7.28 -16.25 3.92
C PRO A 345 -7.04 -15.76 5.35
N LYS A 346 -5.80 -15.37 5.66
CA LYS A 346 -5.46 -14.81 6.97
C LYS A 346 -6.31 -13.57 7.30
N ASN A 347 -6.64 -12.76 6.29
CA ASN A 347 -7.49 -11.58 6.43
C ASN A 347 -8.94 -11.93 6.82
N PHE A 348 -9.48 -13.06 6.33
CA PHE A 348 -10.81 -13.54 6.74
C PHE A 348 -10.80 -13.96 8.21
N ALA A 349 -9.78 -14.72 8.62
CA ALA A 349 -9.61 -15.12 10.01
C ALA A 349 -9.33 -13.94 10.94
N ALA A 350 -8.70 -12.87 10.45
CA ALA A 350 -8.41 -11.66 11.20
C ALA A 350 -9.61 -10.70 11.32
N SER A 351 -10.65 -10.92 10.53
CA SER A 351 -11.87 -10.09 10.57
C SER A 351 -12.69 -10.37 11.83
N PRO A 352 -13.40 -9.40 12.38
CA PRO A 352 -14.32 -9.64 13.50
C PRO A 352 -15.33 -10.76 13.19
N GLY A 353 -15.38 -11.77 14.05
CA GLY A 353 -16.20 -12.97 13.85
C GLY A 353 -15.72 -13.93 12.74
N GLY A 354 -14.56 -13.66 12.14
CA GLY A 354 -14.09 -14.39 10.97
C GLY A 354 -14.94 -14.13 9.72
N LEU A 355 -14.61 -14.74 8.58
CA LEU A 355 -15.41 -14.72 7.36
C LEU A 355 -15.30 -16.07 6.66
N THR A 356 -16.42 -16.64 6.23
CA THR A 356 -16.44 -17.85 5.41
C THR A 356 -16.41 -17.52 3.93
N GLN A 357 -16.11 -18.50 3.08
CA GLN A 357 -16.17 -18.34 1.62
C GLN A 357 -17.59 -18.00 1.16
N GLU A 358 -18.62 -18.61 1.74
CA GLU A 358 -20.03 -18.36 1.39
C GLU A 358 -20.46 -16.92 1.76
N GLU A 359 -20.08 -16.46 2.97
CA GLU A 359 -20.32 -15.07 3.38
C GLU A 359 -19.60 -14.07 2.45
N ALA A 360 -18.38 -14.38 2.05
CA ALA A 360 -17.61 -13.55 1.10
C ALA A 360 -18.33 -13.45 -0.26
N ALA A 361 -18.86 -14.58 -0.78
CA ALA A 361 -19.68 -14.58 -1.99
C ALA A 361 -20.96 -13.75 -1.80
N GLY A 362 -21.61 -13.85 -0.64
CA GLY A 362 -22.80 -13.05 -0.32
C GLY A 362 -22.50 -11.54 -0.32
N ILE A 363 -21.39 -11.13 0.27
CA ILE A 363 -20.95 -9.72 0.32
C ILE A 363 -20.59 -9.22 -1.10
N LEU A 364 -19.89 -10.01 -1.91
CA LEU A 364 -19.62 -9.65 -3.31
C LEU A 364 -20.92 -9.46 -4.11
N ALA A 365 -21.92 -10.34 -3.93
CA ALA A 365 -23.19 -10.24 -4.62
C ALA A 365 -24.11 -9.11 -4.13
N SER A 366 -23.75 -8.41 -3.05
CA SER A 366 -24.50 -7.25 -2.55
C SER A 366 -24.10 -5.92 -3.22
N LEU A 367 -23.09 -5.92 -4.09
CA LEU A 367 -22.71 -4.80 -4.95
C LEU A 367 -23.59 -4.82 -6.22
#